data_18341dbd4fe920bf321c566c908d605e
#
_entry.id   18341dbd4fe920bf321c566c908d605e
#
_cell.length_a   1.000
_cell.length_b   1.000
_cell.length_c   1.000
_cell.angle_alpha   90.00
_cell.angle_beta   90.00
_cell.angle_gamma   90.00
#
_symmetry.space_group_name_H-M   'P 1'
#
loop_
_entity.id
_entity.type
_entity.pdbx_description
1 polymer ?
#
loop_
_entity_poly.entity_id
_entity_poly.type
_entity_poly.pdbx_seq_one_letter_code
_entity_poly.pdbx_strand_id
1 'polypeptide(L)'
;MSVEIRETPLGGSLRDFLNVVDYIYRDDPQYVRPLNMDIKETLSPKHPFFEHGEAAIFTAYRNGWCVGRCTAQIDHLHLERHGDEAGFFGFFDTIDDQEVCSELLEAASNWLSARGMKRVRGPYSLNCNGVVGCLVEGFETPPVFLNPHHRPYQGGLIESTGFSKIKDCYGWRYQVGDIPQRVRKALDDVNGMPEVSSRHADLHQVQRDIRVIMDVYNDGWSEHWGFVPLTEAELTALARELRLILIPELTLITEINGEPAAVALALPNINEMIGDLRGKLFPVGLAKLLWRLKIKGPKSGRLIILGIRKSYRNVRKYAALSLYLYAKMNEAGMATGCEWGELGWTLEDNHPVNTGIKMMGGKIYKRYRLYEREL
;
A
#
# COMPACT_ATOMS: atom_id res chain seq x y z
N MET A 1 -7.83 -3.47 36.10
CA MET A 1 -9.12 -3.88 35.46
C MET A 1 -8.79 -4.55 34.15
N SER A 2 -9.38 -5.72 33.88
CA SER A 2 -9.10 -6.55 32.71
C SER A 2 -9.51 -5.87 31.40
N VAL A 3 -8.82 -6.17 30.34
CA VAL A 3 -9.18 -5.80 28.95
C VAL A 3 -10.33 -6.73 28.51
N GLU A 4 -11.34 -6.17 27.85
CA GLU A 4 -12.43 -6.90 27.22
C GLU A 4 -12.25 -6.83 25.70
N ILE A 5 -12.20 -7.98 25.03
CA ILE A 5 -12.17 -8.04 23.56
C ILE A 5 -13.58 -8.34 23.04
N ARG A 6 -14.00 -7.55 22.05
CA ARG A 6 -15.28 -7.77 21.35
C ARG A 6 -15.02 -8.05 19.89
N GLU A 7 -15.59 -9.14 19.41
CA GLU A 7 -15.63 -9.47 17.99
C GLU A 7 -16.86 -8.82 17.34
N THR A 8 -16.67 -8.18 16.20
CA THR A 8 -17.75 -7.63 15.38
C THR A 8 -17.83 -8.45 14.10
N PRO A 9 -18.99 -9.03 13.75
CA PRO A 9 -19.14 -9.75 12.50
C PRO A 9 -19.01 -8.82 11.30
N LEU A 10 -18.59 -9.35 10.16
CA LEU A 10 -18.57 -8.62 8.89
C LEU A 10 -19.99 -8.07 8.58
N GLY A 11 -20.05 -6.78 8.22
CA GLY A 11 -21.32 -6.07 8.04
C GLY A 11 -21.92 -5.50 9.33
N GLY A 12 -21.35 -5.78 10.49
CA GLY A 12 -21.71 -5.18 11.77
C GLY A 12 -21.29 -3.71 11.90
N SER A 13 -21.59 -3.10 13.05
CA SER A 13 -21.25 -1.71 13.31
C SER A 13 -19.73 -1.53 13.52
N LEU A 14 -19.09 -0.76 12.65
CA LEU A 14 -17.69 -0.39 12.75
C LEU A 14 -17.44 0.92 13.53
N ARG A 15 -18.43 1.43 14.27
CA ARG A 15 -18.35 2.76 14.90
C ARG A 15 -17.11 2.89 15.81
N ASP A 16 -16.93 1.96 16.74
CA ASP A 16 -15.83 2.03 17.71
C ASP A 16 -14.51 1.68 17.06
N PHE A 17 -14.49 0.71 16.14
CA PHE A 17 -13.34 0.36 15.32
C PHE A 17 -12.80 1.54 14.50
N LEU A 18 -13.68 2.40 13.95
CA LEU A 18 -13.31 3.58 13.19
C LEU A 18 -12.90 4.77 14.08
N ASN A 19 -13.48 4.89 15.27
CA ASN A 19 -13.28 6.08 16.10
C ASN A 19 -12.13 5.94 17.11
N VAL A 20 -11.67 4.72 17.44
CA VAL A 20 -10.58 4.51 18.39
C VAL A 20 -9.29 5.24 17.98
N VAL A 21 -9.06 5.41 16.69
CA VAL A 21 -7.89 6.14 16.16
C VAL A 21 -7.87 7.62 16.56
N ASP A 22 -9.03 8.25 16.75
CA ASP A 22 -9.10 9.65 17.22
C ASP A 22 -8.54 9.79 18.63
N TYR A 23 -8.66 8.76 19.45
CA TYR A 23 -8.08 8.71 20.79
C TYR A 23 -6.58 8.39 20.78
N ILE A 24 -6.19 7.39 19.98
CA ILE A 24 -4.79 6.90 19.89
C ILE A 24 -3.87 7.98 19.30
N TYR A 25 -4.34 8.68 18.27
CA TYR A 25 -3.53 9.66 17.51
C TYR A 25 -3.85 11.12 17.84
N ARG A 26 -4.61 11.41 18.92
CA ARG A 26 -5.06 12.77 19.25
C ARG A 26 -3.92 13.80 19.35
N ASP A 27 -2.73 13.37 19.81
CA ASP A 27 -1.55 14.22 20.02
C ASP A 27 -0.49 13.98 18.94
N ASP A 28 -0.84 13.38 17.80
CA ASP A 28 0.07 13.10 16.70
C ASP A 28 -0.23 14.02 15.50
N PRO A 29 0.59 15.08 15.29
CA PRO A 29 0.35 16.03 14.22
C PRO A 29 0.61 15.44 12.82
N GLN A 30 1.29 14.29 12.74
CA GLN A 30 1.59 13.63 11.48
C GLN A 30 0.50 12.64 11.05
N TYR A 31 -0.40 12.29 11.96
CA TYR A 31 -1.45 11.33 11.63
C TYR A 31 -2.47 11.91 10.65
N VAL A 32 -2.69 11.22 9.55
CA VAL A 32 -3.76 11.51 8.58
C VAL A 32 -4.80 10.41 8.70
N ARG A 33 -5.97 10.75 9.22
CA ARG A 33 -7.06 9.78 9.36
C ARG A 33 -7.57 9.34 7.98
N PRO A 34 -7.53 8.04 7.65
CA PRO A 34 -8.12 7.49 6.44
C PRO A 34 -9.63 7.80 6.35
N LEU A 35 -10.17 7.83 5.15
CA LEU A 35 -11.60 8.02 4.97
C LEU A 35 -12.37 6.82 5.55
N ASN A 36 -13.35 7.11 6.40
CA ASN A 36 -14.18 6.07 7.01
C ASN A 36 -14.92 5.22 5.96
N MET A 37 -15.20 5.80 4.80
CA MET A 37 -15.86 5.11 3.70
C MET A 37 -14.98 4.00 3.15
N ASP A 38 -13.68 4.27 2.95
CA ASP A 38 -12.73 3.30 2.40
C ASP A 38 -12.58 2.09 3.34
N ILE A 39 -12.42 2.34 4.67
CA ILE A 39 -12.35 1.24 5.65
C ILE A 39 -13.65 0.43 5.69
N LYS A 40 -14.81 1.10 5.62
CA LYS A 40 -16.12 0.41 5.58
C LYS A 40 -16.31 -0.41 4.32
N GLU A 41 -15.83 0.07 3.18
CA GLU A 41 -15.87 -0.66 1.90
C GLU A 41 -14.94 -1.88 1.95
N THR A 42 -13.70 -1.71 2.43
CA THR A 42 -12.72 -2.78 2.60
C THR A 42 -13.22 -3.89 3.54
N LEU A 43 -13.87 -3.53 4.66
CA LEU A 43 -14.42 -4.49 5.64
C LEU A 43 -15.90 -4.83 5.39
N SER A 44 -16.41 -4.52 4.21
CA SER A 44 -17.77 -4.92 3.79
C SER A 44 -17.75 -6.39 3.32
N PRO A 45 -18.76 -7.20 3.67
CA PRO A 45 -18.89 -8.55 3.12
C PRO A 45 -19.05 -8.60 1.59
N LYS A 46 -19.27 -7.43 0.95
CA LYS A 46 -19.35 -7.28 -0.51
C LYS A 46 -18.00 -6.94 -1.15
N HIS A 47 -16.95 -6.73 -0.37
CA HIS A 47 -15.62 -6.46 -0.92
C HIS A 47 -15.09 -7.71 -1.63
N PRO A 48 -14.51 -7.59 -2.84
CA PRO A 48 -14.09 -8.74 -3.65
C PRO A 48 -13.13 -9.71 -2.95
N PHE A 49 -12.33 -9.23 -2.00
CA PHE A 49 -11.47 -10.10 -1.18
C PHE A 49 -12.26 -11.26 -0.53
N PHE A 50 -13.52 -11.03 -0.10
CA PHE A 50 -14.33 -12.04 0.57
C PHE A 50 -14.90 -13.11 -0.37
N GLU A 51 -14.60 -13.06 -1.66
CA GLU A 51 -14.84 -14.18 -2.58
C GLU A 51 -13.81 -15.32 -2.37
N HIS A 52 -12.62 -14.96 -1.82
CA HIS A 52 -11.53 -15.92 -1.57
C HIS A 52 -10.88 -15.76 -0.19
N GLY A 53 -11.44 -14.99 0.70
CA GLY A 53 -10.89 -14.74 2.03
C GLY A 53 -11.95 -14.65 3.10
N GLU A 54 -11.52 -14.71 4.35
CA GLU A 54 -12.33 -14.50 5.54
C GLU A 54 -11.64 -13.54 6.50
N ALA A 55 -12.43 -12.86 7.32
CA ALA A 55 -11.87 -11.98 8.35
C ALA A 55 -12.80 -11.90 9.58
N ALA A 56 -12.17 -11.63 10.73
CA ALA A 56 -12.81 -11.19 11.96
C ALA A 56 -12.31 -9.82 12.37
N ILE A 57 -13.16 -9.05 13.03
CA ILE A 57 -12.90 -7.65 13.42
C ILE A 57 -12.95 -7.60 14.94
N PHE A 58 -11.86 -7.15 15.57
CA PHE A 58 -11.73 -7.07 17.02
C PHE A 58 -11.56 -5.65 17.51
N THR A 59 -12.18 -5.32 18.63
CA THR A 59 -11.99 -4.08 19.38
C THR A 59 -11.70 -4.40 20.84
N ALA A 60 -10.74 -3.71 21.42
CA ALA A 60 -10.39 -3.83 22.84
C ALA A 60 -11.01 -2.71 23.66
N TYR A 61 -11.54 -3.06 24.83
CA TYR A 61 -12.14 -2.10 25.76
C TYR A 61 -11.46 -2.16 27.12
N ARG A 62 -11.23 -0.99 27.69
CA ARG A 62 -10.81 -0.83 29.09
C ARG A 62 -11.72 0.20 29.76
N ASN A 63 -12.34 -0.18 30.87
CA ASN A 63 -13.28 0.67 31.61
C ASN A 63 -14.43 1.21 30.75
N GLY A 64 -14.91 0.42 29.78
CA GLY A 64 -15.98 0.80 28.86
C GLY A 64 -15.53 1.67 27.67
N TRP A 65 -14.27 2.08 27.59
CA TRP A 65 -13.71 2.85 26.49
C TRP A 65 -13.01 1.95 25.48
N CYS A 66 -13.25 2.15 24.20
CA CYS A 66 -12.50 1.48 23.16
C CYS A 66 -11.07 2.03 23.13
N VAL A 67 -10.07 1.14 23.25
CA VAL A 67 -8.66 1.47 23.42
C VAL A 67 -7.73 0.80 22.39
N GLY A 68 -8.28 -0.05 21.51
CA GLY A 68 -7.52 -0.68 20.45
C GLY A 68 -8.41 -1.43 19.47
N ARG A 69 -7.84 -1.77 18.33
CA ARG A 69 -8.50 -2.51 17.26
C ARG A 69 -7.51 -3.41 16.53
N CYS A 70 -7.98 -4.49 15.96
CA CYS A 70 -7.28 -5.27 14.94
C CYS A 70 -8.27 -6.10 14.12
N THR A 71 -7.78 -6.69 13.04
CA THR A 71 -8.47 -7.75 12.29
C THR A 71 -7.62 -9.01 12.29
N ALA A 72 -8.27 -10.17 12.16
CA ALA A 72 -7.63 -11.40 11.73
C ALA A 72 -8.23 -11.80 10.39
N GLN A 73 -7.41 -12.28 9.46
CA GLN A 73 -7.88 -12.66 8.13
C GLN A 73 -7.09 -13.82 7.54
N ILE A 74 -7.77 -14.57 6.69
CA ILE A 74 -7.20 -15.66 5.88
C ILE A 74 -7.43 -15.30 4.41
N ASP A 75 -6.38 -15.39 3.62
CA ASP A 75 -6.44 -15.29 2.16
C ASP A 75 -6.17 -16.67 1.56
N HIS A 76 -7.21 -17.31 1.04
CA HIS A 76 -7.09 -18.65 0.48
C HIS A 76 -6.24 -18.70 -0.77
N LEU A 77 -6.18 -17.60 -1.57
CA LEU A 77 -5.26 -17.51 -2.70
C LEU A 77 -3.80 -17.45 -2.25
N HIS A 78 -3.53 -16.79 -1.11
CA HIS A 78 -2.20 -16.83 -0.51
C HIS A 78 -1.82 -18.25 -0.09
N LEU A 79 -2.73 -18.95 0.61
CA LEU A 79 -2.49 -20.33 1.07
C LEU A 79 -2.25 -21.28 -0.10
N GLU A 80 -3.08 -21.19 -1.15
CA GLU A 80 -2.93 -22.00 -2.36
C GLU A 80 -1.57 -21.78 -3.03
N ARG A 81 -1.13 -20.52 -3.08
CA ARG A 81 0.10 -20.14 -3.77
C ARG A 81 1.37 -20.46 -2.97
N HIS A 82 1.37 -20.20 -1.68
CA HIS A 82 2.58 -20.25 -0.85
C HIS A 82 2.66 -21.49 0.03
N GLY A 83 1.55 -22.11 0.39
CA GLY A 83 1.50 -23.32 1.21
C GLY A 83 2.13 -23.18 2.60
N ASP A 84 2.20 -21.95 3.12
CA ASP A 84 2.93 -21.62 4.36
C ASP A 84 2.06 -21.61 5.62
N GLU A 85 0.78 -21.98 5.48
CA GLU A 85 -0.22 -22.04 6.55
C GLU A 85 -0.32 -20.75 7.38
N ALA A 86 -0.03 -19.59 6.74
CA ALA A 86 -0.03 -18.30 7.38
C ALA A 86 -1.40 -17.60 7.27
N GLY A 87 -1.97 -17.23 8.42
CA GLY A 87 -3.02 -16.23 8.48
C GLY A 87 -2.44 -14.86 8.80
N PHE A 88 -3.27 -13.84 8.73
CA PHE A 88 -2.81 -12.46 8.87
C PHE A 88 -3.56 -11.72 9.98
N PHE A 89 -2.89 -10.72 10.59
CA PHE A 89 -3.55 -9.68 11.35
C PHE A 89 -3.36 -8.33 10.67
N GLY A 90 -4.29 -7.40 10.90
CA GLY A 90 -4.21 -6.09 10.28
C GLY A 90 -5.05 -5.03 10.95
N PHE A 91 -5.13 -3.83 10.34
CA PHE A 91 -5.81 -2.67 10.92
C PHE A 91 -5.48 -2.47 12.41
N PHE A 92 -4.24 -2.81 12.79
CA PHE A 92 -3.80 -2.84 14.18
C PHE A 92 -3.48 -1.44 14.68
N ASP A 93 -4.19 -1.04 15.72
CA ASP A 93 -3.95 0.20 16.47
C ASP A 93 -4.28 -0.03 17.95
N THR A 94 -3.40 0.42 18.84
CA THR A 94 -3.62 0.32 20.29
C THR A 94 -3.04 1.53 21.01
N ILE A 95 -3.55 1.83 22.22
CA ILE A 95 -2.90 2.72 23.15
C ILE A 95 -1.56 2.13 23.60
N ASP A 96 -0.71 2.92 24.27
CA ASP A 96 0.55 2.47 24.87
C ASP A 96 0.27 1.61 26.10
N ASP A 97 -0.11 0.35 25.88
CA ASP A 97 -0.52 -0.59 26.90
C ASP A 97 -0.30 -2.03 26.43
N GLN A 98 0.62 -2.73 27.08
CA GLN A 98 1.02 -4.09 26.70
C GLN A 98 -0.13 -5.11 26.84
N GLU A 99 -0.97 -4.99 27.88
CA GLU A 99 -2.10 -5.90 28.06
C GLU A 99 -3.11 -5.75 26.93
N VAL A 100 -3.41 -4.51 26.50
CA VAL A 100 -4.33 -4.27 25.37
C VAL A 100 -3.76 -4.85 24.07
N CYS A 101 -2.47 -4.66 23.81
CA CYS A 101 -1.80 -5.23 22.65
C CYS A 101 -1.85 -6.76 22.68
N SER A 102 -1.50 -7.37 23.83
CA SER A 102 -1.47 -8.82 23.97
C SER A 102 -2.85 -9.44 23.74
N GLU A 103 -3.89 -8.92 24.38
CA GLU A 103 -5.25 -9.45 24.24
C GLU A 103 -5.79 -9.34 22.81
N LEU A 104 -5.50 -8.22 22.09
CA LEU A 104 -5.88 -8.08 20.68
C LEU A 104 -5.19 -9.11 19.79
N LEU A 105 -3.87 -9.26 19.93
CA LEU A 105 -3.10 -10.19 19.09
C LEU A 105 -3.38 -11.64 19.45
N GLU A 106 -3.69 -11.96 20.73
CA GLU A 106 -4.14 -13.28 21.13
C GLU A 106 -5.53 -13.62 20.57
N ALA A 107 -6.46 -12.67 20.57
CA ALA A 107 -7.78 -12.87 19.95
C ALA A 107 -7.65 -13.17 18.44
N ALA A 108 -6.82 -12.40 17.74
CA ALA A 108 -6.53 -12.65 16.32
C ALA A 108 -5.86 -14.02 16.10
N SER A 109 -4.87 -14.37 16.93
CA SER A 109 -4.15 -15.64 16.86
C SER A 109 -5.06 -16.84 17.12
N ASN A 110 -5.91 -16.75 18.14
CA ASN A 110 -6.86 -17.82 18.48
C ASN A 110 -7.89 -18.03 17.37
N TRP A 111 -8.36 -16.94 16.74
CA TRP A 111 -9.29 -17.03 15.61
C TRP A 111 -8.65 -17.75 14.42
N LEU A 112 -7.36 -17.45 14.12
CA LEU A 112 -6.59 -18.07 13.06
C LEU A 112 -6.26 -19.54 13.36
N SER A 113 -5.80 -19.83 14.59
CA SER A 113 -5.48 -21.20 15.04
C SER A 113 -6.71 -22.12 14.99
N ALA A 114 -7.89 -21.63 15.39
CA ALA A 114 -9.15 -22.36 15.28
C ALA A 114 -9.53 -22.73 13.84
N ARG A 115 -8.95 -22.05 12.83
CA ARG A 115 -9.11 -22.30 11.40
C ARG A 115 -7.94 -23.05 10.76
N GLY A 116 -7.04 -23.60 11.60
CA GLY A 116 -5.94 -24.45 11.15
C GLY A 116 -4.69 -23.71 10.70
N MET A 117 -4.62 -22.39 10.87
CA MET A 117 -3.38 -21.66 10.58
C MET A 117 -2.31 -22.02 11.61
N LYS A 118 -1.06 -22.07 11.17
CA LYS A 118 0.12 -22.36 12.00
C LYS A 118 0.97 -21.13 12.28
N ARG A 119 0.71 -20.05 11.59
CA ARG A 119 1.44 -18.79 11.71
C ARG A 119 0.48 -17.64 11.63
N VAL A 120 0.82 -16.56 12.33
CA VAL A 120 0.17 -15.28 12.19
C VAL A 120 1.19 -14.24 11.76
N ARG A 121 0.90 -13.54 10.67
CA ARG A 121 1.77 -12.55 10.03
C ARG A 121 1.06 -11.20 9.88
N GLY A 122 1.78 -10.10 10.01
CA GLY A 122 1.19 -8.78 9.78
C GLY A 122 2.06 -7.62 10.27
N PRO A 123 1.46 -6.41 10.35
CA PRO A 123 0.07 -6.11 9.98
C PRO A 123 -0.16 -5.99 8.46
N TYR A 124 -1.33 -6.44 8.00
CA TYR A 124 -1.84 -6.25 6.64
C TYR A 124 -3.30 -5.75 6.67
N SER A 125 -3.68 -4.85 5.77
CA SER A 125 -5.09 -4.55 5.57
C SER A 125 -5.67 -5.51 4.53
N LEU A 126 -6.16 -6.65 5.00
CA LEU A 126 -6.61 -7.87 4.34
C LEU A 126 -5.44 -8.72 3.81
N ASN A 127 -4.70 -8.29 2.79
CA ASN A 127 -3.56 -9.02 2.23
C ASN A 127 -2.43 -8.09 1.74
N CYS A 128 -1.47 -8.64 1.00
CA CYS A 128 -0.31 -7.90 0.50
C CYS A 128 -0.65 -6.76 -0.49
N ASN A 129 -1.84 -6.75 -1.07
CA ASN A 129 -2.29 -5.71 -2.01
C ASN A 129 -2.90 -4.49 -1.29
N GLY A 130 -3.13 -4.59 0.04
CA GLY A 130 -3.62 -3.51 0.89
C GLY A 130 -2.51 -2.67 1.52
N VAL A 131 -2.82 -2.08 2.68
CA VAL A 131 -1.85 -1.35 3.50
C VAL A 131 -1.00 -2.33 4.28
N VAL A 132 0.33 -2.19 4.23
CA VAL A 132 1.27 -3.23 4.67
C VAL A 132 2.28 -2.68 5.68
N GLY A 133 2.46 -3.44 6.76
CA GLY A 133 3.52 -3.24 7.75
C GLY A 133 3.17 -2.26 8.88
N CYS A 134 3.96 -2.30 9.93
CA CYS A 134 3.96 -1.37 11.06
C CYS A 134 5.08 -0.35 10.85
N LEU A 135 4.78 0.94 10.91
CA LEU A 135 5.80 2.00 10.86
C LEU A 135 6.73 1.85 12.07
N VAL A 136 8.05 1.72 11.82
CA VAL A 136 9.08 1.60 12.86
C VAL A 136 10.17 2.66 12.77
N GLU A 137 10.30 3.37 11.63
CA GLU A 137 11.19 4.52 11.45
C GLU A 137 10.53 5.57 10.54
N GLY A 138 10.78 6.86 10.78
CA GLY A 138 10.27 7.97 9.96
C GLY A 138 8.93 8.53 10.44
N PHE A 139 8.76 8.63 11.77
CA PHE A 139 7.53 9.12 12.40
C PHE A 139 7.31 10.64 12.22
N GLU A 140 8.35 11.38 11.84
CA GLU A 140 8.39 12.86 11.79
C GLU A 140 7.64 13.44 10.59
N THR A 141 7.18 12.60 9.68
CA THR A 141 6.47 13.03 8.47
C THR A 141 5.14 12.29 8.32
N PRO A 142 4.10 12.95 7.76
CA PRO A 142 2.83 12.28 7.53
C PRO A 142 2.97 11.09 6.56
N PRO A 143 2.06 10.11 6.63
CA PRO A 143 2.03 9.00 5.69
C PRO A 143 1.62 9.50 4.30
N VAL A 144 2.22 8.93 3.27
CA VAL A 144 1.72 9.05 1.89
C VAL A 144 0.54 8.09 1.71
N PHE A 145 -0.33 8.40 0.76
CA PHE A 145 -1.51 7.60 0.46
C PHE A 145 -1.19 6.10 0.30
N LEU A 146 -2.02 5.25 0.89
CA LEU A 146 -1.87 3.80 0.97
C LEU A 146 -0.66 3.32 1.80
N ASN A 147 -0.10 4.16 2.66
CA ASN A 147 0.88 3.75 3.66
C ASN A 147 0.31 3.87 5.07
N PRO A 148 0.68 2.95 5.97
CA PRO A 148 0.25 3.02 7.36
C PRO A 148 0.98 4.14 8.12
N HIS A 149 0.38 4.56 9.22
CA HIS A 149 1.03 5.36 10.24
C HIS A 149 0.76 4.75 11.61
N HIS A 150 1.79 4.66 12.44
CA HIS A 150 1.72 4.06 13.76
C HIS A 150 2.39 4.96 14.79
N ARG A 151 2.01 4.79 16.06
CA ARG A 151 2.72 5.42 17.19
C ARG A 151 4.06 4.70 17.41
N PRO A 152 5.12 5.39 17.85
CA PRO A 152 6.46 4.80 18.02
C PRO A 152 6.52 3.56 18.92
N TYR A 153 5.59 3.43 19.88
CA TYR A 153 5.53 2.32 20.82
C TYR A 153 4.91 1.04 20.23
N GLN A 154 4.11 1.13 19.17
CA GLN A 154 3.31 -0.01 18.68
C GLN A 154 4.16 -1.17 18.18
N GLY A 155 5.28 -0.90 17.49
CA GLY A 155 6.21 -1.95 17.07
C GLY A 155 6.79 -2.73 18.25
N GLY A 156 7.24 -2.03 19.29
CA GLY A 156 7.76 -2.66 20.50
C GLY A 156 6.72 -3.47 21.28
N LEU A 157 5.47 -3.00 21.32
CA LEU A 157 4.37 -3.75 21.93
C LEU A 157 4.10 -5.07 21.17
N ILE A 158 4.11 -5.06 19.82
CA ILE A 158 3.97 -6.27 19.01
C ILE A 158 5.12 -7.25 19.31
N GLU A 159 6.37 -6.78 19.29
CA GLU A 159 7.55 -7.61 19.58
C GLU A 159 7.48 -8.26 20.98
N SER A 160 6.97 -7.52 21.97
CA SER A 160 6.81 -8.00 23.35
C SER A 160 5.73 -9.10 23.51
N THR A 161 4.92 -9.34 22.48
CA THR A 161 3.96 -10.46 22.44
C THR A 161 4.51 -11.72 21.74
N GLY A 162 5.83 -11.80 21.54
CA GLY A 162 6.49 -12.94 20.94
C GLY A 162 6.54 -12.93 19.41
N PHE A 163 6.09 -11.86 18.78
CA PHE A 163 6.28 -11.67 17.36
C PHE A 163 7.73 -11.27 17.05
N SER A 164 8.25 -11.78 15.96
CA SER A 164 9.57 -11.42 15.46
C SER A 164 9.49 -10.79 14.07
N LYS A 165 10.47 -9.94 13.74
CA LYS A 165 10.59 -9.39 12.39
C LYS A 165 10.72 -10.50 11.36
N ILE A 166 9.91 -10.45 10.30
CA ILE A 166 10.09 -11.30 9.13
C ILE A 166 10.60 -10.52 7.91
N LYS A 167 10.13 -9.28 7.72
CA LYS A 167 10.51 -8.46 6.57
C LYS A 167 10.39 -6.97 6.88
N ASP A 168 11.32 -6.16 6.36
CA ASP A 168 11.18 -4.69 6.32
C ASP A 168 10.83 -4.23 4.90
N CYS A 169 9.97 -3.22 4.84
CA CYS A 169 9.61 -2.49 3.63
C CYS A 169 10.11 -1.05 3.74
N TYR A 170 10.71 -0.52 2.67
CA TYR A 170 11.28 0.82 2.62
C TYR A 170 10.39 1.79 1.87
N GLY A 171 10.02 2.91 2.48
CA GLY A 171 9.52 4.09 1.82
C GLY A 171 10.71 4.97 1.39
N TRP A 172 10.76 5.33 0.11
CA TRP A 172 11.84 6.13 -0.46
C TRP A 172 11.34 7.52 -0.83
N ARG A 173 11.92 8.55 -0.25
CA ARG A 173 11.66 9.92 -0.67
C ARG A 173 12.55 10.28 -1.86
N TYR A 174 11.92 10.79 -2.91
CA TYR A 174 12.55 11.24 -4.13
C TYR A 174 12.16 12.68 -4.42
N GLN A 175 13.14 13.55 -4.70
CA GLN A 175 12.89 14.93 -5.11
C GLN A 175 12.70 14.98 -6.63
N VAL A 176 11.53 15.45 -7.07
CA VAL A 176 11.24 15.62 -8.50
C VAL A 176 12.06 16.80 -9.04
N GLY A 177 12.70 16.64 -10.20
CA GLY A 177 13.55 17.67 -10.80
C GLY A 177 14.64 17.09 -11.69
N ASP A 178 15.85 17.62 -11.57
CA ASP A 178 16.99 17.18 -12.37
C ASP A 178 17.37 15.73 -12.07
N ILE A 179 17.58 14.96 -13.14
CA ILE A 179 18.00 13.56 -13.05
C ILE A 179 19.52 13.42 -13.25
N PRO A 180 20.17 12.43 -12.61
CA PRO A 180 21.57 12.14 -12.80
C PRO A 180 21.92 11.86 -14.28
N GLN A 181 23.14 12.23 -14.71
CA GLN A 181 23.58 12.09 -16.10
C GLN A 181 23.42 10.65 -16.64
N ARG A 182 23.70 9.65 -15.83
CA ARG A 182 23.55 8.25 -16.26
C ARG A 182 22.08 7.86 -16.48
N VAL A 183 21.13 8.45 -15.74
CA VAL A 183 19.70 8.26 -15.94
C VAL A 183 19.24 8.97 -17.20
N ARG A 184 19.74 10.19 -17.44
CA ARG A 184 19.51 10.92 -18.71
C ARG A 184 19.99 10.12 -19.91
N LYS A 185 21.21 9.53 -19.82
CA LYS A 185 21.71 8.65 -20.86
C LYS A 185 20.80 7.44 -21.09
N ALA A 186 20.30 6.80 -20.03
CA ALA A 186 19.37 5.68 -20.17
C ALA A 186 18.05 6.10 -20.85
N LEU A 187 17.55 7.31 -20.54
CA LEU A 187 16.40 7.90 -21.20
C LEU A 187 16.62 8.09 -22.70
N ASP A 188 17.76 8.69 -23.07
CA ASP A 188 18.14 8.95 -24.47
C ASP A 188 18.34 7.65 -25.25
N ASP A 189 19.06 6.68 -24.65
CA ASP A 189 19.33 5.37 -25.26
C ASP A 189 18.00 4.64 -25.59
N VAL A 190 17.03 4.62 -24.68
CA VAL A 190 15.73 3.95 -24.90
C VAL A 190 14.83 4.74 -25.86
N ASN A 191 14.80 6.07 -25.77
CA ASN A 191 14.06 6.91 -26.73
C ASN A 191 14.58 6.75 -28.18
N GLY A 192 15.86 6.39 -28.34
CA GLY A 192 16.47 6.10 -29.65
C GLY A 192 16.12 4.72 -30.23
N MET A 193 15.41 3.87 -29.51
CA MET A 193 15.00 2.54 -29.97
C MET A 193 13.68 2.61 -30.76
N PRO A 194 13.67 2.34 -32.08
CA PRO A 194 12.46 2.50 -32.91
C PRO A 194 11.34 1.51 -32.53
N GLU A 195 11.67 0.39 -31.92
CA GLU A 195 10.70 -0.61 -31.47
C GLU A 195 10.05 -0.28 -30.12
N VAL A 196 10.58 0.73 -29.38
CA VAL A 196 10.06 1.12 -28.08
C VAL A 196 9.16 2.34 -28.21
N SER A 197 7.95 2.23 -27.70
CA SER A 197 7.02 3.35 -27.59
C SER A 197 6.43 3.42 -26.19
N SER A 198 6.00 4.59 -25.76
CA SER A 198 5.35 4.75 -24.46
C SER A 198 4.15 5.68 -24.57
N ARG A 199 3.09 5.35 -23.85
CA ARG A 199 1.88 6.13 -23.76
C ARG A 199 1.37 6.22 -22.31
N HIS A 200 0.58 7.24 -22.05
CA HIS A 200 -0.17 7.37 -20.80
C HIS A 200 -1.47 6.56 -20.84
N ALA A 201 -2.09 6.33 -19.67
CA ALA A 201 -3.39 5.69 -19.61
C ALA A 201 -4.48 6.59 -20.22
N ASP A 202 -5.46 5.94 -20.87
CA ASP A 202 -6.65 6.57 -21.42
C ASP A 202 -7.81 6.48 -20.41
N LEU A 203 -8.28 7.60 -19.87
CA LEU A 203 -9.40 7.65 -18.93
C LEU A 203 -10.72 7.16 -19.54
N HIS A 204 -10.87 7.17 -20.88
CA HIS A 204 -12.04 6.59 -21.57
C HIS A 204 -11.95 5.06 -21.62
N GLN A 205 -10.75 4.50 -21.47
CA GLN A 205 -10.47 3.06 -21.54
C GLN A 205 -9.74 2.57 -20.27
N VAL A 206 -9.99 3.23 -19.13
CA VAL A 206 -9.26 2.98 -17.88
C VAL A 206 -9.26 1.51 -17.45
N GLN A 207 -10.36 0.80 -17.63
CA GLN A 207 -10.43 -0.64 -17.31
C GLN A 207 -9.48 -1.48 -18.16
N ARG A 208 -9.37 -1.18 -19.47
CA ARG A 208 -8.42 -1.86 -20.36
C ARG A 208 -6.99 -1.58 -19.91
N ASP A 209 -6.66 -0.32 -19.65
CA ASP A 209 -5.29 0.07 -19.32
C ASP A 209 -4.87 -0.43 -17.93
N ILE A 210 -5.78 -0.45 -16.96
CA ILE A 210 -5.50 -1.08 -15.65
C ILE A 210 -5.24 -2.58 -15.81
N ARG A 211 -6.01 -3.30 -16.66
CA ARG A 211 -5.72 -4.71 -16.95
C ARG A 211 -4.34 -4.92 -17.56
N VAL A 212 -3.95 -4.08 -18.53
CA VAL A 212 -2.61 -4.12 -19.13
C VAL A 212 -1.52 -3.87 -18.07
N ILE A 213 -1.71 -2.86 -17.22
CA ILE A 213 -0.78 -2.55 -16.14
C ILE A 213 -0.66 -3.74 -15.18
N MET A 214 -1.79 -4.33 -14.78
CA MET A 214 -1.80 -5.44 -13.83
C MET A 214 -1.28 -6.75 -14.43
N ASP A 215 -1.48 -6.98 -15.72
CA ASP A 215 -0.91 -8.13 -16.41
C ASP A 215 0.63 -8.07 -16.44
N VAL A 216 1.20 -6.91 -16.80
CA VAL A 216 2.66 -6.70 -16.73
C VAL A 216 3.18 -6.77 -15.27
N TYR A 217 2.41 -6.23 -14.32
CA TYR A 217 2.73 -6.30 -12.89
C TYR A 217 2.73 -7.75 -12.40
N ASN A 218 1.69 -8.51 -12.68
CA ASN A 218 1.57 -9.91 -12.26
C ASN A 218 2.71 -10.77 -12.83
N ASP A 219 3.06 -10.62 -14.11
CA ASP A 219 4.23 -11.29 -14.68
C ASP A 219 5.49 -10.88 -13.95
N GLY A 220 5.70 -9.59 -13.81
CA GLY A 220 6.88 -9.01 -13.19
C GLY A 220 7.08 -9.37 -11.72
N TRP A 221 6.02 -9.54 -10.93
CA TRP A 221 6.07 -9.70 -9.48
C TRP A 221 5.76 -11.11 -9.00
N SER A 222 5.44 -12.02 -9.90
CA SER A 222 5.00 -13.38 -9.58
C SER A 222 5.95 -14.19 -8.69
N GLU A 223 7.23 -13.85 -8.61
CA GLU A 223 8.23 -14.53 -7.78
C GLU A 223 8.59 -13.75 -6.49
N HIS A 224 7.92 -12.61 -6.26
CA HIS A 224 8.20 -11.83 -5.07
C HIS A 224 7.56 -12.45 -3.82
N TRP A 225 8.25 -12.29 -2.70
CA TRP A 225 7.79 -12.78 -1.41
C TRP A 225 6.40 -12.23 -1.06
N GLY A 226 5.49 -13.12 -0.66
CA GLY A 226 4.13 -12.78 -0.24
C GLY A 226 3.19 -12.30 -1.36
N PHE A 227 3.63 -12.28 -2.62
CA PHE A 227 2.82 -11.82 -3.74
C PHE A 227 1.60 -12.71 -3.99
N VAL A 228 0.43 -12.08 -4.10
CA VAL A 228 -0.84 -12.70 -4.53
C VAL A 228 -1.40 -11.84 -5.67
N PRO A 229 -1.72 -12.44 -6.84
CA PRO A 229 -2.34 -11.69 -7.92
C PRO A 229 -3.76 -11.26 -7.54
N LEU A 230 -4.18 -10.08 -8.00
CA LEU A 230 -5.56 -9.66 -7.87
C LEU A 230 -6.49 -10.48 -8.76
N THR A 231 -7.68 -10.80 -8.25
CA THR A 231 -8.75 -11.43 -9.02
C THR A 231 -9.38 -10.42 -10.01
N GLU A 232 -10.15 -10.89 -10.99
CA GLU A 232 -10.88 -10.01 -11.92
C GLU A 232 -11.89 -9.11 -11.19
N ALA A 233 -12.50 -9.59 -10.11
CA ALA A 233 -13.40 -8.79 -9.29
C ALA A 233 -12.64 -7.66 -8.57
N GLU A 234 -11.48 -7.96 -7.98
CA GLU A 234 -10.60 -6.97 -7.34
C GLU A 234 -10.05 -5.96 -8.35
N LEU A 235 -9.63 -6.41 -9.54
CA LEU A 235 -9.17 -5.52 -10.61
C LEU A 235 -10.27 -4.56 -11.07
N THR A 236 -11.51 -5.04 -11.17
CA THR A 236 -12.65 -4.21 -11.55
C THR A 236 -12.98 -3.17 -10.48
N ALA A 237 -12.92 -3.55 -9.19
CA ALA A 237 -13.10 -2.65 -8.07
C ALA A 237 -11.98 -1.59 -8.04
N LEU A 238 -10.72 -2.02 -8.13
CA LEU A 238 -9.55 -1.14 -8.19
C LEU A 238 -9.65 -0.12 -9.34
N ALA A 239 -10.01 -0.56 -10.54
CA ALA A 239 -10.15 0.33 -11.69
C ALA A 239 -11.24 1.40 -11.47
N ARG A 240 -12.34 1.03 -10.81
CA ARG A 240 -13.42 1.98 -10.44
C ARG A 240 -12.95 3.02 -9.44
N GLU A 241 -12.21 2.61 -8.41
CA GLU A 241 -11.67 3.49 -7.38
C GLU A 241 -10.60 4.43 -7.96
N LEU A 242 -9.65 3.88 -8.71
CA LEU A 242 -8.57 4.65 -9.32
C LEU A 242 -9.07 5.69 -10.32
N ARG A 243 -10.17 5.44 -11.04
CA ARG A 243 -10.73 6.39 -12.01
C ARG A 243 -10.98 7.79 -11.44
N LEU A 244 -11.28 7.89 -10.15
CA LEU A 244 -11.56 9.18 -9.50
C LEU A 244 -10.29 9.99 -9.23
N ILE A 245 -9.18 9.33 -8.95
CA ILE A 245 -7.93 9.94 -8.49
C ILE A 245 -6.79 9.79 -9.49
N LEU A 246 -6.93 8.94 -10.50
CA LEU A 246 -5.90 8.73 -11.51
C LEU A 246 -5.64 10.02 -12.29
N ILE A 247 -4.36 10.33 -12.47
CA ILE A 247 -3.84 11.37 -13.34
C ILE A 247 -3.16 10.65 -14.50
N PRO A 248 -3.65 10.76 -15.75
CA PRO A 248 -3.10 10.01 -16.88
C PRO A 248 -1.60 10.16 -17.04
N GLU A 249 -1.07 11.34 -16.87
CA GLU A 249 0.35 11.67 -16.97
C GLU A 249 1.20 10.88 -15.96
N LEU A 250 0.64 10.53 -14.80
CA LEU A 250 1.30 9.72 -13.77
C LEU A 250 1.18 8.20 -14.02
N THR A 251 0.76 7.80 -15.22
CA THR A 251 0.77 6.41 -15.67
C THR A 251 1.61 6.28 -16.92
N LEU A 252 2.30 5.17 -17.06
CA LEU A 252 3.10 4.88 -18.24
C LEU A 252 2.93 3.41 -18.63
N ILE A 253 2.57 3.17 -19.88
CA ILE A 253 2.58 1.86 -20.51
C ILE A 253 3.61 1.94 -21.62
N THR A 254 4.67 1.13 -21.51
CA THR A 254 5.76 1.05 -22.47
C THR A 254 5.62 -0.25 -23.27
N GLU A 255 5.58 -0.12 -24.57
CA GLU A 255 5.43 -1.20 -25.52
C GLU A 255 6.74 -1.45 -26.27
N ILE A 256 7.03 -2.70 -26.57
CA ILE A 256 8.14 -3.12 -27.43
C ILE A 256 7.55 -3.91 -28.58
N ASN A 257 7.76 -3.45 -29.82
CA ASN A 257 7.12 -3.99 -31.02
C ASN A 257 5.58 -4.02 -30.93
N GLY A 258 4.96 -3.05 -30.24
CA GLY A 258 3.51 -2.97 -30.07
C GLY A 258 2.93 -3.83 -28.94
N GLU A 259 3.77 -4.59 -28.20
CA GLU A 259 3.35 -5.42 -27.08
C GLU A 259 3.72 -4.77 -25.74
N PRO A 260 2.79 -4.72 -24.76
CA PRO A 260 3.07 -4.17 -23.43
C PRO A 260 4.23 -4.89 -22.72
N ALA A 261 5.33 -4.19 -22.50
CA ALA A 261 6.57 -4.73 -21.97
C ALA A 261 6.91 -4.22 -20.56
N ALA A 262 6.55 -2.97 -20.28
CA ALA A 262 6.85 -2.36 -18.99
C ALA A 262 5.79 -1.32 -18.61
N VAL A 263 5.59 -1.11 -17.32
CA VAL A 263 4.58 -0.18 -16.80
C VAL A 263 5.10 0.58 -15.58
N ALA A 264 4.61 1.79 -15.41
CA ALA A 264 4.73 2.55 -14.16
C ALA A 264 3.40 3.23 -13.84
N LEU A 265 3.01 3.19 -12.57
CA LEU A 265 1.80 3.85 -12.06
C LEU A 265 2.12 4.57 -10.78
N ALA A 266 1.93 5.88 -10.79
CA ALA A 266 1.92 6.68 -9.59
C ALA A 266 0.53 7.26 -9.33
N LEU A 267 0.20 7.40 -8.06
CA LEU A 267 -1.03 8.03 -7.59
C LEU A 267 -0.69 9.36 -6.89
N PRO A 268 -1.55 10.38 -7.02
CA PRO A 268 -1.42 11.59 -6.22
C PRO A 268 -1.50 11.27 -4.73
N ASN A 269 -0.77 11.99 -3.91
CA ASN A 269 -0.83 11.83 -2.46
C ASN A 269 -2.12 12.45 -1.91
N ILE A 270 -3.17 11.66 -1.89
CA ILE A 270 -4.49 12.07 -1.39
C ILE A 270 -4.44 12.49 0.09
N ASN A 271 -3.49 11.95 0.88
CA ASN A 271 -3.36 12.30 2.29
C ASN A 271 -3.08 13.79 2.52
N GLU A 272 -2.39 14.47 1.59
CA GLU A 272 -2.22 15.94 1.63
C GLU A 272 -3.55 16.70 1.51
N MET A 273 -4.56 16.04 0.97
CA MET A 273 -5.83 16.67 0.61
C MET A 273 -6.96 16.37 1.59
N ILE A 274 -6.82 15.32 2.42
CA ILE A 274 -7.90 14.83 3.30
C ILE A 274 -7.68 15.09 4.79
N GLY A 275 -6.51 15.59 5.20
CA GLY A 275 -6.16 15.72 6.63
C GLY A 275 -7.19 16.49 7.46
N ASP A 276 -7.79 17.56 6.91
CA ASP A 276 -8.84 18.34 7.58
C ASP A 276 -10.25 17.70 7.55
N LEU A 277 -10.42 16.62 6.77
CA LEU A 277 -11.71 15.94 6.63
C LEU A 277 -11.99 14.98 7.80
N ARG A 278 -10.97 14.63 8.59
CA ARG A 278 -11.07 13.73 9.75
C ARG A 278 -11.86 12.46 9.46
N GLY A 279 -11.58 11.83 8.31
CA GLY A 279 -12.23 10.60 7.85
C GLY A 279 -13.64 10.78 7.25
N LYS A 280 -14.17 12.00 7.12
CA LYS A 280 -15.54 12.26 6.63
C LYS A 280 -15.51 12.88 5.24
N LEU A 281 -15.97 12.15 4.24
CA LEU A 281 -16.04 12.64 2.87
C LEU A 281 -17.32 13.47 2.59
N PHE A 282 -18.43 13.16 3.26
CA PHE A 282 -19.72 13.84 3.03
C PHE A 282 -20.11 14.72 4.22
N PRO A 283 -20.87 15.82 3.98
CA PRO A 283 -21.39 16.28 2.68
C PRO A 283 -20.40 17.14 1.86
N VAL A 284 -19.41 17.79 2.47
CA VAL A 284 -18.57 18.82 1.81
C VAL A 284 -17.19 18.30 1.40
N GLY A 285 -16.72 17.23 2.04
CA GLY A 285 -15.36 16.71 1.85
C GLY A 285 -15.08 16.26 0.41
N LEU A 286 -16.05 15.65 -0.28
CA LEU A 286 -15.89 15.23 -1.67
C LEU A 286 -15.64 16.44 -2.59
N ALA A 287 -16.40 17.52 -2.44
CA ALA A 287 -16.20 18.73 -3.24
C ALA A 287 -14.83 19.36 -2.97
N LYS A 288 -14.40 19.40 -1.69
CA LYS A 288 -13.05 19.86 -1.30
C LYS A 288 -11.95 19.00 -1.93
N LEU A 289 -12.08 17.66 -1.86
CA LEU A 289 -11.11 16.73 -2.41
C LEU A 289 -10.99 16.91 -3.93
N LEU A 290 -12.10 16.92 -4.65
CA LEU A 290 -12.12 17.10 -6.10
C LEU A 290 -11.54 18.45 -6.51
N TRP A 291 -11.87 19.52 -5.80
CA TRP A 291 -11.28 20.85 -6.07
C TRP A 291 -9.77 20.87 -5.83
N ARG A 292 -9.30 20.27 -4.72
CA ARG A 292 -7.87 20.16 -4.42
C ARG A 292 -7.14 19.33 -5.48
N LEU A 293 -7.70 18.21 -5.89
CA LEU A 293 -7.11 17.31 -6.86
C LEU A 293 -7.09 17.91 -8.27
N LYS A 294 -8.21 18.50 -8.72
CA LYS A 294 -8.37 18.93 -10.13
C LYS A 294 -7.91 20.36 -10.38
N ILE A 295 -7.97 21.25 -9.37
CA ILE A 295 -7.65 22.66 -9.53
C ILE A 295 -6.29 23.02 -8.93
N LYS A 296 -5.98 22.56 -7.71
CA LYS A 296 -4.67 22.83 -7.09
C LYS A 296 -3.58 21.89 -7.58
N GLY A 297 -3.93 20.68 -7.96
CA GLY A 297 -2.99 19.61 -8.27
C GLY A 297 -2.31 19.01 -7.02
N PRO A 298 -1.71 17.82 -7.14
CA PRO A 298 -0.93 17.20 -6.09
C PRO A 298 0.45 17.88 -5.96
N LYS A 299 0.94 18.05 -4.73
CA LYS A 299 2.33 18.44 -4.47
C LYS A 299 3.26 17.24 -4.43
N SER A 300 2.73 16.07 -4.14
CA SER A 300 3.47 14.82 -4.17
C SER A 300 2.63 13.67 -4.73
N GLY A 301 3.32 12.60 -5.11
CA GLY A 301 2.71 11.37 -5.57
C GLY A 301 3.44 10.15 -5.02
N ARG A 302 2.84 8.98 -5.18
CA ARG A 302 3.43 7.70 -4.81
C ARG A 302 3.50 6.79 -6.03
N LEU A 303 4.70 6.37 -6.41
CA LEU A 303 4.92 5.34 -7.42
C LEU A 303 4.63 3.97 -6.79
N ILE A 304 3.44 3.44 -7.05
CA ILE A 304 2.96 2.18 -6.45
C ILE A 304 3.30 0.96 -7.30
N ILE A 305 3.41 1.12 -8.62
CA ILE A 305 3.77 0.06 -9.55
C ILE A 305 4.91 0.55 -10.44
N LEU A 306 5.95 -0.26 -10.54
CA LEU A 306 6.94 -0.23 -11.58
C LEU A 306 7.27 -1.67 -11.93
N GLY A 307 6.89 -2.11 -13.11
CA GLY A 307 7.00 -3.48 -13.56
C GLY A 307 7.60 -3.59 -14.96
N ILE A 308 8.42 -4.61 -15.16
CA ILE A 308 8.97 -5.00 -16.47
C ILE A 308 8.72 -6.49 -16.60
N ARG A 309 8.17 -6.94 -17.73
CA ARG A 309 7.95 -8.36 -18.01
C ARG A 309 9.26 -9.14 -17.92
N LYS A 310 9.19 -10.36 -17.41
CA LYS A 310 10.34 -11.26 -17.24
C LYS A 310 11.13 -11.46 -18.55
N SER A 311 10.43 -11.53 -19.68
CA SER A 311 11.02 -11.68 -21.02
C SER A 311 11.99 -10.55 -21.41
N TYR A 312 11.90 -9.36 -20.79
CA TYR A 312 12.74 -8.21 -21.11
C TYR A 312 13.77 -7.86 -20.00
N ARG A 313 13.62 -8.39 -18.77
CA ARG A 313 14.46 -8.01 -17.62
C ARG A 313 15.94 -8.30 -17.79
N ASN A 314 16.29 -9.47 -18.33
CA ASN A 314 17.67 -9.92 -18.46
C ASN A 314 18.20 -9.80 -19.89
N VAL A 315 17.52 -9.05 -20.72
CA VAL A 315 17.95 -8.78 -22.10
C VAL A 315 18.83 -7.55 -22.11
N ARG A 316 20.13 -7.73 -22.47
CA ARG A 316 21.14 -6.64 -22.49
C ARG A 316 20.65 -5.39 -23.23
N LYS A 317 19.94 -5.57 -24.34
CA LYS A 317 19.38 -4.50 -25.16
C LYS A 317 18.43 -3.59 -24.32
N TYR A 318 17.68 -4.16 -23.38
CA TYR A 318 16.66 -3.45 -22.58
C TYR A 318 17.09 -3.17 -21.14
N ALA A 319 18.40 -3.32 -20.84
CA ALA A 319 18.93 -3.13 -19.48
C ALA A 319 18.67 -1.72 -18.90
N ALA A 320 18.51 -0.72 -19.77
CA ALA A 320 18.21 0.67 -19.36
C ALA A 320 16.71 0.94 -19.07
N LEU A 321 15.82 -0.02 -19.37
CA LEU A 321 14.37 0.19 -19.33
C LEU A 321 13.83 0.60 -17.94
N SER A 322 14.40 0.07 -16.86
CA SER A 322 13.99 0.47 -15.50
C SER A 322 14.32 1.93 -15.19
N LEU A 323 15.52 2.40 -15.57
CA LEU A 323 15.91 3.81 -15.40
C LEU A 323 15.11 4.73 -16.30
N TYR A 324 14.78 4.26 -17.51
CA TYR A 324 13.89 4.95 -18.43
C TYR A 324 12.51 5.19 -17.80
N LEU A 325 11.90 4.16 -17.19
CA LEU A 325 10.61 4.31 -16.51
C LEU A 325 10.68 5.34 -15.37
N TYR A 326 11.72 5.30 -14.54
CA TYR A 326 11.90 6.30 -13.48
C TYR A 326 12.09 7.72 -14.06
N ALA A 327 12.87 7.87 -15.14
CA ALA A 327 13.07 9.16 -15.79
C ALA A 327 11.76 9.72 -16.36
N LYS A 328 10.96 8.88 -17.04
CA LYS A 328 9.64 9.26 -17.54
C LYS A 328 8.66 9.64 -16.44
N MET A 329 8.67 8.92 -15.32
CA MET A 329 7.85 9.28 -14.16
C MET A 329 8.31 10.57 -13.50
N ASN A 330 9.62 10.90 -13.52
CA ASN A 330 10.11 12.20 -13.09
C ASN A 330 9.63 13.33 -14.03
N GLU A 331 9.69 13.14 -15.35
CA GLU A 331 9.14 14.10 -16.34
C GLU A 331 7.63 14.32 -16.07
N ALA A 332 6.88 13.26 -15.86
CA ALA A 332 5.45 13.32 -15.52
C ALA A 332 5.19 14.06 -14.19
N GLY A 333 6.01 13.81 -13.17
CA GLY A 333 5.96 14.52 -11.89
C GLY A 333 6.16 16.02 -12.06
N MET A 334 7.17 16.44 -12.85
CA MET A 334 7.40 17.86 -13.17
C MET A 334 6.20 18.46 -13.91
N ALA A 335 5.68 17.77 -14.92
CA ALA A 335 4.55 18.24 -15.72
C ALA A 335 3.26 18.41 -14.90
N THR A 336 3.06 17.59 -13.86
CA THR A 336 1.90 17.65 -12.98
C THR A 336 2.09 18.53 -11.74
N GLY A 337 3.26 19.18 -11.60
CA GLY A 337 3.56 20.09 -10.50
C GLY A 337 3.94 19.39 -9.18
N CYS A 338 4.25 18.09 -9.22
CA CYS A 338 4.76 17.38 -8.05
C CYS A 338 6.17 17.88 -7.70
N GLU A 339 6.37 18.22 -6.43
CA GLU A 339 7.66 18.64 -5.89
C GLU A 339 8.52 17.42 -5.49
N TRP A 340 7.88 16.36 -4.99
CA TRP A 340 8.53 15.13 -4.55
C TRP A 340 7.63 13.92 -4.76
N GLY A 341 8.20 12.73 -4.68
CA GLY A 341 7.46 11.48 -4.74
C GLY A 341 7.94 10.47 -3.72
N GLU A 342 7.05 9.56 -3.32
CA GLU A 342 7.44 8.34 -2.66
C GLU A 342 7.57 7.23 -3.70
N LEU A 343 8.71 6.54 -3.70
CA LEU A 343 8.92 5.36 -4.53
C LEU A 343 8.76 4.11 -3.65
N GLY A 344 7.80 3.28 -3.95
CA GLY A 344 7.60 2.04 -3.19
C GLY A 344 6.26 1.99 -2.43
N TRP A 345 6.12 1.15 -1.41
CA TRP A 345 7.23 0.53 -0.65
C TRP A 345 7.98 -0.55 -1.47
N THR A 346 9.22 -0.81 -1.07
CA THR A 346 10.03 -1.91 -1.62
C THR A 346 10.52 -2.81 -0.50
N LEU A 347 10.60 -4.12 -0.74
CA LEU A 347 11.18 -5.05 0.21
C LEU A 347 12.68 -4.78 0.42
N GLU A 348 13.18 -4.98 1.65
CA GLU A 348 14.57 -4.75 2.02
C GLU A 348 15.58 -5.54 1.16
N ASP A 349 15.19 -6.73 0.70
CA ASP A 349 15.97 -7.64 -0.12
C ASP A 349 15.71 -7.53 -1.64
N ASN A 350 14.86 -6.58 -2.08
CA ASN A 350 14.68 -6.31 -3.50
C ASN A 350 15.82 -5.42 -4.04
N HIS A 351 17.03 -6.00 -4.09
CA HIS A 351 18.25 -5.29 -4.47
C HIS A 351 18.19 -4.58 -5.83
N PRO A 352 17.62 -5.17 -6.90
CA PRO A 352 17.55 -4.49 -8.20
C PRO A 352 16.74 -3.18 -8.14
N VAL A 353 15.55 -3.22 -7.55
CA VAL A 353 14.68 -2.04 -7.42
C VAL A 353 15.29 -1.00 -6.48
N ASN A 354 15.79 -1.44 -5.31
CA ASN A 354 16.43 -0.56 -4.33
C ASN A 354 17.66 0.15 -4.92
N THR A 355 18.44 -0.54 -5.76
CA THR A 355 19.57 0.06 -6.48
C THR A 355 19.10 1.08 -7.50
N GLY A 356 18.09 0.77 -8.29
CA GLY A 356 17.50 1.71 -9.26
C GLY A 356 17.03 3.00 -8.61
N ILE A 357 16.32 2.91 -7.48
CA ILE A 357 15.84 4.07 -6.71
C ILE A 357 17.01 4.90 -6.16
N LYS A 358 18.05 4.26 -5.61
CA LYS A 358 19.27 4.96 -5.16
C LYS A 358 19.96 5.70 -6.32
N MET A 359 19.97 5.08 -7.50
CA MET A 359 20.55 5.71 -8.70
C MET A 359 19.80 6.95 -9.18
N MET A 360 18.49 7.03 -8.89
CA MET A 360 17.67 8.21 -9.09
C MET A 360 17.90 9.29 -8.02
N GLY A 361 18.61 9.00 -6.93
CA GLY A 361 18.80 9.90 -5.80
C GLY A 361 17.77 9.73 -4.68
N GLY A 362 16.95 8.68 -4.73
CA GLY A 362 15.99 8.35 -3.67
C GLY A 362 16.69 7.99 -2.36
N LYS A 363 16.11 8.42 -1.24
CA LYS A 363 16.59 8.17 0.11
C LYS A 363 15.51 7.47 0.94
N ILE A 364 15.88 6.41 1.67
CA ILE A 364 14.97 5.80 2.65
C ILE A 364 14.63 6.85 3.69
N TYR A 365 13.33 7.06 3.93
CA TYR A 365 12.84 8.00 4.94
C TYR A 365 11.80 7.37 5.87
N LYS A 366 11.23 6.23 5.49
CA LYS A 366 10.33 5.42 6.31
C LYS A 366 10.70 3.95 6.21
N ARG A 367 10.48 3.24 7.31
CA ARG A 367 10.58 1.78 7.36
C ARG A 367 9.31 1.21 7.96
N TYR A 368 8.74 0.25 7.27
CA TYR A 368 7.58 -0.50 7.72
C TYR A 368 8.00 -1.94 7.96
N ARG A 369 7.63 -2.51 9.10
CA ARG A 369 8.02 -3.85 9.50
C ARG A 369 6.85 -4.81 9.48
N LEU A 370 7.08 -5.97 8.90
CA LEU A 370 6.21 -7.12 9.01
C LEU A 370 6.75 -8.06 10.07
N TYR A 371 5.84 -8.53 10.87
CA TYR A 371 6.09 -9.44 11.97
C TYR A 371 5.42 -10.79 11.72
N GLU A 372 5.96 -11.84 12.36
CA GLU A 372 5.39 -13.18 12.34
C GLU A 372 5.58 -13.83 13.69
N ARG A 373 4.63 -14.69 14.05
CA ARG A 373 4.67 -15.59 15.22
C ARG A 373 4.06 -16.95 14.83
N GLU A 374 4.63 -18.04 15.33
CA GLU A 374 4.01 -19.37 15.26
C GLU A 374 2.82 -19.46 16.23
N LEU A 375 1.77 -20.22 15.84
CA LEU A 375 0.51 -20.38 16.59
C LEU A 375 0.48 -21.71 17.36
#